data_45453d1e3ae5759bb5d461fdafc763c3
#
_entry.id   45453d1e3ae5759bb5d461fdafc763c3
#
_cell.length_a   1.000
_cell.length_b   1.000
_cell.length_c   1.000
_cell.angle_alpha   90.00
_cell.angle_beta   90.00
_cell.angle_gamma   90.00
#
_symmetry.space_group_name_H-M   'P 1'
#
loop_
_entity.id
_entity.type
_entity.pdbx_description
1 polymer ?
#
loop_
_entity_poly.entity_id
_entity_poly.type
_entity_poly.pdbx_seq_one_letter_code
_entity_poly.pdbx_strand_id
1 'polypeptide(L)'
;MTTYIYALGFFDGVHLGHQALLNAVKTLAPRGQRGVVTFSGHPDTLVLGTTPELINTSEDRERLLRHFGMDRVVTLPFDKKMQSTPWQDFLEELRGDYGAAGFVCGEDFRFGAFGAGSASLLQDYCEKEGLPCAVVPEQEVDDIRVSSTYIRQLLHEGRMDRAVRFLGHPHVLTGSVVHGRQIGRTLGIPTANLRLPERLVIPRFGVYACRATADGKTYPAVTNVGTRPSAII
;
A
#
# COMPACT_ATOMS: atom_id res chain seq x y z
N MET A 1 19.07 -11.95 18.10
CA MET A 1 18.51 -11.15 16.98
C MET A 1 17.02 -11.00 17.21
N THR A 2 16.43 -9.85 17.01
CA THR A 2 14.97 -9.67 17.14
C THR A 2 14.28 -10.37 15.98
N THR A 3 13.28 -11.21 16.28
CA THR A 3 12.58 -11.98 15.26
C THR A 3 11.17 -11.44 15.03
N TYR A 4 10.68 -11.57 13.79
CA TYR A 4 9.43 -10.98 13.33
C TYR A 4 8.55 -12.02 12.62
N ILE A 5 7.24 -11.90 12.76
CA ILE A 5 6.29 -12.52 11.82
C ILE A 5 6.00 -11.52 10.71
N TYR A 6 6.27 -11.91 9.46
CA TYR A 6 6.13 -11.00 8.32
C TYR A 6 4.90 -11.30 7.45
N ALA A 7 4.10 -10.28 7.18
CA ALA A 7 3.19 -10.32 6.05
C ALA A 7 3.96 -9.99 4.75
N LEU A 8 3.73 -10.77 3.71
CA LEU A 8 4.36 -10.63 2.39
C LEU A 8 3.37 -10.05 1.39
N GLY A 9 3.74 -8.97 0.68
CA GLY A 9 2.89 -8.36 -0.34
C GLY A 9 3.36 -7.00 -0.82
N PHE A 10 2.69 -6.43 -1.83
CA PHE A 10 2.99 -5.08 -2.30
C PHE A 10 2.28 -4.00 -1.47
N PHE A 11 1.09 -4.30 -0.94
CA PHE A 11 0.31 -3.45 -0.03
C PHE A 11 -0.13 -2.10 -0.60
N ASP A 12 -0.33 -1.97 -1.91
CA ASP A 12 -0.84 -0.73 -2.49
C ASP A 12 -2.24 -0.39 -2.00
N GLY A 13 -2.39 0.76 -1.36
CA GLY A 13 -3.64 1.22 -0.74
C GLY A 13 -3.92 0.65 0.65
N VAL A 14 -3.17 -0.32 1.17
CA VAL A 14 -3.37 -0.99 2.47
C VAL A 14 -4.86 -1.30 2.75
N HIS A 15 -5.57 -1.75 1.71
CA HIS A 15 -7.01 -2.03 1.70
C HIS A 15 -7.42 -3.17 2.64
N LEU A 16 -8.71 -3.43 2.79
CA LEU A 16 -9.25 -4.43 3.72
C LEU A 16 -8.61 -5.82 3.54
N GLY A 17 -8.34 -6.27 2.31
CA GLY A 17 -7.60 -7.50 2.07
C GLY A 17 -6.20 -7.47 2.67
N HIS A 18 -5.47 -6.38 2.52
CA HIS A 18 -4.17 -6.20 3.16
C HIS A 18 -4.29 -6.14 4.69
N GLN A 19 -5.30 -5.44 5.21
CA GLN A 19 -5.53 -5.37 6.67
C GLN A 19 -5.83 -6.74 7.27
N ALA A 20 -6.48 -7.65 6.54
CA ALA A 20 -6.68 -9.04 6.96
C ALA A 20 -5.33 -9.75 7.16
N LEU A 21 -4.35 -9.57 6.25
CA LEU A 21 -2.98 -10.06 6.42
C LEU A 21 -2.32 -9.50 7.68
N LEU A 22 -2.42 -8.17 7.90
CA LEU A 22 -1.84 -7.52 9.07
C LEU A 22 -2.47 -8.03 10.38
N ASN A 23 -3.77 -8.32 10.37
CA ASN A 23 -4.47 -8.91 11.51
C ASN A 23 -4.03 -10.36 11.77
N ALA A 24 -3.78 -11.15 10.73
CA ALA A 24 -3.20 -12.48 10.88
C ALA A 24 -1.79 -12.43 11.50
N VAL A 25 -0.95 -11.45 11.09
CA VAL A 25 0.34 -11.20 11.76
C VAL A 25 0.15 -10.91 13.25
N LYS A 26 -0.81 -10.05 13.63
CA LYS A 26 -1.08 -9.75 15.04
C LYS A 26 -1.52 -10.97 15.83
N THR A 27 -2.28 -11.87 15.19
CA THR A 27 -2.72 -13.13 15.79
C THR A 27 -1.55 -14.08 16.02
N LEU A 28 -0.64 -14.23 15.06
CA LEU A 28 0.54 -15.08 15.19
C LEU A 28 1.62 -14.46 16.11
N ALA A 29 1.66 -13.15 16.23
CA ALA A 29 2.61 -12.41 17.08
C ALA A 29 1.89 -11.51 18.10
N PRO A 30 1.09 -12.07 19.05
CA PRO A 30 0.30 -11.27 19.99
C PRO A 30 1.16 -10.43 20.94
N ARG A 31 2.35 -10.91 21.27
CA ARG A 31 3.36 -10.24 22.11
C ARG A 31 4.71 -10.11 21.41
N GLY A 32 4.78 -10.51 20.13
CA GLY A 32 5.98 -10.53 19.32
C GLY A 32 6.11 -9.31 18.43
N GLN A 33 7.14 -9.33 17.63
CA GLN A 33 7.43 -8.28 16.65
C GLN A 33 6.66 -8.56 15.35
N ARG A 34 5.96 -7.57 14.86
CA ARG A 34 5.07 -7.61 13.69
C ARG A 34 5.73 -6.92 12.52
N GLY A 35 5.94 -7.64 11.43
CA GLY A 35 6.64 -7.13 10.27
C GLY A 35 5.81 -7.19 9.00
N VAL A 36 6.22 -6.39 8.04
CA VAL A 36 5.77 -6.44 6.64
C VAL A 36 6.99 -6.41 5.74
N VAL A 37 6.98 -7.25 4.71
CA VAL A 37 7.89 -7.15 3.57
C VAL A 37 7.10 -6.63 2.38
N THR A 38 7.55 -5.52 1.82
CA THR A 38 6.97 -4.87 0.63
C THR A 38 8.07 -4.47 -0.35
N PHE A 39 7.70 -3.84 -1.48
CA PHE A 39 8.64 -3.52 -2.55
C PHE A 39 8.57 -2.03 -2.92
N SER A 40 9.70 -1.44 -3.28
CA SER A 40 9.79 -0.03 -3.72
C SER A 40 9.25 0.18 -5.14
N GLY A 41 9.35 -0.83 -6.02
CA GLY A 41 8.79 -0.83 -7.38
C GLY A 41 7.61 -1.79 -7.50
N HIS A 42 6.62 -1.44 -8.34
CA HIS A 42 5.50 -2.35 -8.62
C HIS A 42 6.02 -3.55 -9.42
N PRO A 43 5.73 -4.80 -9.00
CA PRO A 43 6.19 -6.00 -9.71
C PRO A 43 5.82 -6.00 -11.18
N ASP A 44 4.62 -5.54 -11.55
CA ASP A 44 4.13 -5.49 -12.93
C ASP A 44 5.01 -4.65 -13.85
N THR A 45 5.78 -3.69 -13.31
CA THR A 45 6.71 -2.88 -14.11
C THR A 45 7.75 -3.76 -14.81
N LEU A 46 8.27 -4.77 -14.12
CA LEU A 46 9.25 -5.69 -14.69
C LEU A 46 8.60 -6.93 -15.33
N VAL A 47 7.48 -7.38 -14.78
CA VAL A 47 6.79 -8.62 -15.22
C VAL A 47 5.99 -8.38 -16.49
N LEU A 48 5.23 -7.28 -16.56
CA LEU A 48 4.31 -6.96 -17.66
C LEU A 48 4.80 -5.80 -18.54
N GLY A 49 5.90 -5.12 -18.16
CA GLY A 49 6.38 -3.93 -18.87
C GLY A 49 5.47 -2.71 -18.72
N THR A 50 4.48 -2.77 -17.83
CA THR A 50 3.53 -1.69 -17.55
C THR A 50 3.65 -1.27 -16.09
N THR A 51 3.72 0.04 -15.84
CA THR A 51 3.74 0.55 -14.47
C THR A 51 2.35 1.07 -14.14
N PRO A 52 1.58 0.40 -13.29
CA PRO A 52 0.28 0.90 -12.87
C PRO A 52 0.45 2.17 -12.03
N GLU A 53 -0.57 3.02 -12.05
CA GLU A 53 -0.69 4.10 -11.07
C GLU A 53 -0.84 3.49 -9.68
N LEU A 54 -0.24 4.12 -8.67
CA LEU A 54 -0.28 3.65 -7.29
C LEU A 54 -1.35 4.40 -6.49
N ILE A 55 -2.00 3.71 -5.57
CA ILE A 55 -2.95 4.32 -4.63
C ILE A 55 -2.20 5.16 -3.59
N ASN A 56 -1.00 4.71 -3.19
CA ASN A 56 -0.17 5.40 -2.22
C ASN A 56 1.30 5.48 -2.67
N THR A 57 2.02 6.51 -2.23
CA THR A 57 3.49 6.51 -2.28
C THR A 57 4.06 5.42 -1.37
N SER A 58 5.34 5.10 -1.53
CA SER A 58 6.04 4.18 -0.60
C SER A 58 6.01 4.70 0.83
N GLU A 59 6.18 6.01 1.01
CA GLU A 59 6.17 6.67 2.32
C GLU A 59 4.78 6.63 2.97
N ASP A 60 3.71 6.91 2.21
CA ASP A 60 2.34 6.85 2.74
C ASP A 60 1.94 5.41 3.04
N ARG A 61 2.36 4.45 2.22
CA ARG A 61 2.16 3.02 2.46
C ARG A 61 2.85 2.58 3.74
N GLU A 62 4.11 2.99 3.97
CA GLU A 62 4.80 2.68 5.22
C GLU A 62 4.10 3.29 6.44
N ARG A 63 3.66 4.56 6.35
CA ARG A 63 2.90 5.22 7.43
C ARG A 63 1.61 4.47 7.74
N LEU A 64 0.87 4.04 6.72
CA LEU A 64 -0.35 3.26 6.89
C LEU A 64 -0.06 1.89 7.53
N LEU A 65 0.96 1.16 7.06
CA LEU A 65 1.35 -0.13 7.65
C LEU A 65 1.70 0.02 9.13
N ARG A 66 2.45 1.06 9.51
CA ARG A 66 2.73 1.38 10.90
C ARG A 66 1.48 1.79 11.68
N HIS A 67 0.58 2.58 11.09
CA HIS A 67 -0.71 2.94 11.68
C HIS A 67 -1.55 1.69 11.99
N PHE A 68 -1.52 0.70 11.11
CA PHE A 68 -2.19 -0.59 11.32
C PHE A 68 -1.41 -1.55 12.25
N GLY A 69 -0.38 -1.07 12.95
CA GLY A 69 0.27 -1.77 14.06
C GLY A 69 1.43 -2.67 13.66
N MET A 70 2.11 -2.38 12.57
CA MET A 70 3.35 -3.06 12.20
C MET A 70 4.56 -2.34 12.79
N ASP A 71 5.41 -3.09 13.47
CA ASP A 71 6.60 -2.58 14.15
C ASP A 71 7.76 -2.37 13.17
N ARG A 72 7.83 -3.20 12.11
CA ARG A 72 8.87 -3.14 11.09
C ARG A 72 8.27 -3.23 9.69
N VAL A 73 8.68 -2.33 8.82
CA VAL A 73 8.40 -2.37 7.38
C VAL A 73 9.73 -2.51 6.65
N VAL A 74 9.89 -3.61 5.92
CA VAL A 74 11.03 -3.90 5.07
C VAL A 74 10.61 -3.62 3.64
N THR A 75 11.21 -2.61 3.02
CA THR A 75 10.96 -2.27 1.62
C THR A 75 12.14 -2.73 0.78
N LEU A 76 11.94 -3.80 0.02
CA LEU A 76 12.96 -4.38 -0.86
C LEU A 76 12.88 -3.76 -2.26
N PRO A 77 13.99 -3.58 -2.96
CA PRO A 77 13.95 -3.21 -4.38
C PRO A 77 13.38 -4.39 -5.19
N PHE A 78 12.38 -4.12 -6.06
CA PHE A 78 11.93 -5.10 -7.03
C PHE A 78 12.69 -4.85 -8.34
N ASP A 79 13.86 -5.46 -8.45
CA ASP A 79 14.78 -5.36 -9.58
C ASP A 79 14.94 -6.72 -10.30
N LYS A 80 15.77 -6.77 -11.33
CA LYS A 80 16.06 -8.00 -12.08
C LYS A 80 16.66 -9.11 -11.21
N LYS A 81 17.42 -8.76 -10.18
CA LYS A 81 17.98 -9.72 -9.23
C LYS A 81 16.83 -10.36 -8.44
N MET A 82 15.95 -9.54 -7.85
CA MET A 82 14.78 -10.03 -7.11
C MET A 82 13.86 -10.88 -8.00
N GLN A 83 13.62 -10.46 -9.25
CA GLN A 83 12.80 -11.20 -10.21
C GLN A 83 13.38 -12.60 -10.55
N SER A 84 14.68 -12.80 -10.44
CA SER A 84 15.37 -14.07 -10.73
C SER A 84 15.77 -14.87 -9.49
N THR A 85 15.54 -14.34 -8.29
CA THR A 85 15.86 -15.01 -7.02
C THR A 85 14.95 -16.22 -6.81
N PRO A 86 15.47 -17.45 -6.67
CA PRO A 86 14.65 -18.61 -6.31
C PRO A 86 13.83 -18.34 -5.06
N TRP A 87 12.61 -18.89 -5.01
CA TRP A 87 11.71 -18.61 -3.89
C TRP A 87 12.25 -19.10 -2.54
N GLN A 88 13.04 -20.19 -2.53
CA GLN A 88 13.71 -20.68 -1.33
C GLN A 88 14.76 -19.67 -0.83
N ASP A 89 15.60 -19.18 -1.74
CA ASP A 89 16.66 -18.21 -1.41
C ASP A 89 16.06 -16.91 -0.88
N PHE A 90 14.92 -16.46 -1.42
CA PHE A 90 14.19 -15.31 -0.92
C PHE A 90 13.73 -15.53 0.54
N LEU A 91 13.19 -16.70 0.88
CA LEU A 91 12.78 -17.00 2.27
C LEU A 91 13.97 -17.09 3.21
N GLU A 92 15.09 -17.70 2.76
CA GLU A 92 16.31 -17.78 3.56
C GLU A 92 16.94 -16.40 3.79
N GLU A 93 16.93 -15.49 2.79
CA GLU A 93 17.34 -14.09 2.96
C GLU A 93 16.47 -13.40 4.02
N LEU A 94 15.15 -13.58 3.97
CA LEU A 94 14.26 -13.00 4.97
C LEU A 94 14.53 -13.55 6.39
N ARG A 95 14.87 -14.81 6.51
CA ARG A 95 15.23 -15.42 7.80
C ARG A 95 16.59 -14.91 8.31
N GLY A 96 17.59 -14.94 7.46
CA GLY A 96 18.98 -14.60 7.82
C GLY A 96 19.17 -13.11 8.09
N ASP A 97 18.74 -12.27 7.13
CA ASP A 97 19.07 -10.84 7.14
C ASP A 97 18.01 -10.00 7.85
N TYR A 98 16.74 -10.43 7.78
CA TYR A 98 15.62 -9.66 8.35
C TYR A 98 15.01 -10.29 9.60
N GLY A 99 15.46 -11.48 10.00
CA GLY A 99 15.01 -12.16 11.22
C GLY A 99 13.57 -12.69 11.12
N ALA A 100 13.18 -13.18 9.94
CA ALA A 100 11.86 -13.77 9.79
C ALA A 100 11.74 -15.08 10.59
N ALA A 101 10.72 -15.14 11.46
CA ALA A 101 10.39 -16.28 12.29
C ALA A 101 8.98 -16.82 11.99
N GLY A 102 8.38 -16.41 10.89
CA GLY A 102 7.09 -16.86 10.39
C GLY A 102 6.55 -15.93 9.33
N PHE A 103 5.54 -16.39 8.61
CA PHE A 103 5.05 -15.70 7.43
C PHE A 103 3.53 -15.68 7.34
N VAL A 104 3.00 -14.62 6.72
CA VAL A 104 1.60 -14.46 6.36
C VAL A 104 1.52 -14.01 4.90
N CYS A 105 0.67 -14.63 4.10
CA CYS A 105 0.41 -14.20 2.73
C CYS A 105 -1.06 -14.39 2.34
N GLY A 106 -1.47 -13.79 1.22
CA GLY A 106 -2.75 -14.09 0.58
C GLY A 106 -2.72 -15.42 -0.17
N GLU A 107 -3.86 -16.04 -0.41
CA GLU A 107 -3.95 -17.31 -1.13
C GLU A 107 -3.51 -17.21 -2.60
N ASP A 108 -3.62 -16.02 -3.20
CA ASP A 108 -3.19 -15.73 -4.57
C ASP A 108 -1.72 -15.26 -4.65
N PHE A 109 -1.01 -15.17 -3.51
CA PHE A 109 0.34 -14.62 -3.46
C PHE A 109 1.35 -15.47 -4.24
N ARG A 110 2.15 -14.79 -5.06
CA ARG A 110 3.25 -15.36 -5.84
C ARG A 110 4.55 -14.64 -5.51
N PHE A 111 5.64 -15.39 -5.39
CA PHE A 111 6.95 -14.85 -5.04
C PHE A 111 8.09 -15.68 -5.63
N GLY A 112 9.33 -15.17 -5.48
CA GLY A 112 10.52 -15.79 -6.04
C GLY A 112 10.57 -15.71 -7.56
N ALA A 113 11.55 -16.39 -8.16
CA ALA A 113 11.82 -16.35 -9.59
C ALA A 113 10.56 -16.61 -10.42
N PHE A 114 10.17 -15.61 -11.22
CA PHE A 114 9.00 -15.66 -12.12
C PHE A 114 7.70 -16.09 -11.43
N GLY A 115 7.56 -15.84 -10.13
CA GLY A 115 6.38 -16.20 -9.37
C GLY A 115 6.23 -17.73 -9.13
N ALA A 116 7.34 -18.47 -9.14
CA ALA A 116 7.34 -19.91 -8.92
C ALA A 116 6.90 -20.31 -7.51
N GLY A 117 7.15 -19.47 -6.49
CA GLY A 117 6.65 -19.64 -5.14
C GLY A 117 5.14 -19.35 -5.07
N SER A 118 4.42 -20.15 -4.27
CA SER A 118 2.98 -20.01 -4.05
C SER A 118 2.68 -20.04 -2.55
N ALA A 119 1.45 -19.69 -2.17
CA ALA A 119 0.98 -19.81 -0.78
C ALA A 119 1.12 -21.25 -0.25
N SER A 120 0.82 -22.26 -1.06
CA SER A 120 0.99 -23.68 -0.68
C SER A 120 2.47 -24.01 -0.43
N LEU A 121 3.36 -23.63 -1.35
CA LEU A 121 4.81 -23.87 -1.16
C LEU A 121 5.36 -23.15 0.07
N LEU A 122 4.82 -21.96 0.40
CA LEU A 122 5.18 -21.25 1.62
C LEU A 122 4.73 -22.02 2.87
N GLN A 123 3.51 -22.60 2.86
CA GLN A 123 3.01 -23.42 3.96
C GLN A 123 3.87 -24.67 4.15
N ASP A 124 4.17 -25.41 3.06
CA ASP A 124 5.00 -26.61 3.10
C ASP A 124 6.41 -26.31 3.65
N TYR A 125 6.99 -25.17 3.20
CA TYR A 125 8.27 -24.72 3.72
C TYR A 125 8.21 -24.40 5.21
N CYS A 126 7.19 -23.66 5.65
CA CYS A 126 7.05 -23.29 7.06
C CYS A 126 6.81 -24.53 7.95
N GLU A 127 6.01 -25.50 7.50
CA GLU A 127 5.78 -26.74 8.22
C GLU A 127 7.09 -27.52 8.40
N LYS A 128 7.88 -27.67 7.33
CA LYS A 128 9.18 -28.34 7.36
C LYS A 128 10.17 -27.65 8.32
N GLU A 129 10.17 -26.32 8.33
CA GLU A 129 11.09 -25.53 9.17
C GLU A 129 10.54 -25.24 10.58
N GLY A 130 9.34 -25.72 10.92
CA GLY A 130 8.70 -25.47 12.22
C GLY A 130 8.34 -24.00 12.46
N LEU A 131 8.01 -23.26 11.41
CA LEU A 131 7.68 -21.82 11.45
C LEU A 131 6.17 -21.61 11.43
N PRO A 132 5.63 -20.68 12.22
CA PRO A 132 4.22 -20.28 12.08
C PRO A 132 3.96 -19.67 10.70
N CYS A 133 2.85 -20.10 10.09
CA CYS A 133 2.40 -19.60 8.79
C CYS A 133 0.89 -19.43 8.79
N ALA A 134 0.41 -18.37 8.11
CA ALA A 134 -1.01 -18.22 7.81
C ALA A 134 -1.21 -17.79 6.36
N VAL A 135 -2.13 -18.44 5.68
CA VAL A 135 -2.64 -18.05 4.37
C VAL A 135 -4.03 -17.47 4.57
N VAL A 136 -4.20 -16.22 4.13
CA VAL A 136 -5.43 -15.45 4.33
C VAL A 136 -6.25 -15.50 3.03
N PRO A 137 -7.53 -15.88 3.09
CA PRO A 137 -8.40 -15.90 1.92
C PRO A 137 -8.68 -14.48 1.42
N GLU A 138 -9.10 -14.40 0.15
CA GLU A 138 -9.55 -13.15 -0.44
C GLU A 138 -10.68 -12.52 0.39
N GLN A 139 -10.68 -11.21 0.45
CA GLN A 139 -11.70 -10.45 1.18
C GLN A 139 -12.70 -9.83 0.21
N GLU A 140 -13.96 -9.80 0.59
CA GLU A 140 -15.04 -9.22 -0.22
C GLU A 140 -15.81 -8.16 0.56
N VAL A 141 -16.33 -7.19 -0.16
CA VAL A 141 -17.29 -6.19 0.32
C VAL A 141 -18.44 -6.12 -0.69
N ASP A 142 -19.67 -6.35 -0.24
CA ASP A 142 -20.86 -6.40 -1.10
C ASP A 142 -20.69 -7.43 -2.26
N ASP A 143 -20.19 -8.63 -1.98
CA ASP A 143 -19.92 -9.71 -2.93
C ASP A 143 -18.91 -9.33 -4.05
N ILE A 144 -18.09 -8.34 -3.78
CA ILE A 144 -17.05 -7.88 -4.71
C ILE A 144 -15.69 -8.03 -4.05
N ARG A 145 -14.78 -8.72 -4.74
CA ARG A 145 -13.40 -8.90 -4.29
C ARG A 145 -12.72 -7.56 -4.04
N VAL A 146 -12.11 -7.42 -2.87
CA VAL A 146 -11.28 -6.26 -2.51
C VAL A 146 -9.93 -6.35 -3.21
N SER A 147 -9.63 -5.40 -4.09
CA SER A 147 -8.36 -5.34 -4.80
C SER A 147 -7.92 -3.91 -5.10
N SER A 148 -6.60 -3.68 -5.21
CA SER A 148 -6.06 -2.38 -5.60
C SER A 148 -6.57 -1.94 -6.98
N THR A 149 -6.76 -2.88 -7.91
CA THR A 149 -7.29 -2.61 -9.25
C THR A 149 -8.69 -2.01 -9.18
N TYR A 150 -9.59 -2.64 -8.43
CA TYR A 150 -10.96 -2.13 -8.28
C TYR A 150 -11.00 -0.78 -7.56
N ILE A 151 -10.16 -0.60 -6.54
CA ILE A 151 -10.07 0.68 -5.82
C ILE A 151 -9.56 1.79 -6.75
N ARG A 152 -8.56 1.56 -7.61
CA ARG A 152 -8.13 2.54 -8.62
C ARG A 152 -9.26 2.93 -9.55
N GLN A 153 -10.05 1.96 -10.02
CA GLN A 153 -11.23 2.24 -10.83
C GLN A 153 -12.22 3.16 -10.10
N LEU A 154 -12.56 2.86 -8.84
CA LEU A 154 -13.47 3.69 -8.04
C LEU A 154 -12.96 5.13 -7.87
N LEU A 155 -11.65 5.30 -7.67
CA LEU A 155 -11.02 6.62 -7.56
C LEU A 155 -11.12 7.39 -8.88
N HIS A 156 -10.84 6.76 -10.02
CA HIS A 156 -11.00 7.36 -11.35
C HIS A 156 -12.45 7.73 -11.68
N GLU A 157 -13.41 6.95 -11.20
CA GLU A 157 -14.84 7.22 -11.33
C GLU A 157 -15.33 8.32 -10.38
N GLY A 158 -14.53 8.70 -9.36
CA GLY A 158 -14.92 9.66 -8.33
C GLY A 158 -15.85 9.08 -7.28
N ARG A 159 -15.97 7.77 -7.20
CA ARG A 159 -16.81 7.05 -6.21
C ARG A 159 -16.06 6.89 -4.88
N MET A 160 -15.72 8.03 -4.30
CA MET A 160 -14.86 8.09 -3.12
C MET A 160 -15.48 7.38 -1.90
N ASP A 161 -16.80 7.51 -1.71
CA ASP A 161 -17.55 6.81 -0.66
C ASP A 161 -17.31 5.30 -0.72
N ARG A 162 -17.42 4.74 -1.92
CA ARG A 162 -17.19 3.32 -2.15
C ARG A 162 -15.71 2.94 -2.05
N ALA A 163 -14.82 3.76 -2.60
CA ALA A 163 -13.38 3.53 -2.47
C ALA A 163 -12.95 3.44 -1.01
N VAL A 164 -13.45 4.33 -0.14
CA VAL A 164 -13.17 4.32 1.31
C VAL A 164 -13.68 3.04 1.98
N ARG A 165 -14.84 2.51 1.56
CA ARG A 165 -15.36 1.23 2.10
C ARG A 165 -14.42 0.06 1.78
N PHE A 166 -13.85 0.00 0.58
CA PHE A 166 -12.91 -1.05 0.16
C PHE A 166 -11.51 -0.85 0.74
N LEU A 167 -11.09 0.40 0.89
CA LEU A 167 -9.85 0.75 1.58
C LEU A 167 -9.91 0.43 3.09
N GLY A 168 -11.09 0.61 3.73
CA GLY A 168 -11.22 0.53 5.19
C GLY A 168 -10.63 1.74 5.93
N HIS A 169 -10.21 2.76 5.20
CA HIS A 169 -9.69 4.04 5.70
C HIS A 169 -9.83 5.13 4.63
N PRO A 170 -9.74 6.43 4.98
CA PRO A 170 -9.74 7.50 4.00
C PRO A 170 -8.60 7.35 2.99
N HIS A 171 -8.86 7.70 1.71
CA HIS A 171 -7.79 7.77 0.70
C HIS A 171 -6.78 8.85 1.09
N VAL A 172 -5.49 8.52 1.09
CA VAL A 172 -4.41 9.41 1.51
C VAL A 172 -3.63 9.88 0.28
N LEU A 173 -3.45 11.20 0.17
CA LEU A 173 -2.59 11.83 -0.82
C LEU A 173 -1.62 12.77 -0.11
N THR A 174 -0.33 12.53 -0.27
CA THR A 174 0.73 13.39 0.26
C THR A 174 1.45 14.10 -0.88
N GLY A 175 1.64 15.40 -0.74
CA GLY A 175 2.30 16.22 -1.73
C GLY A 175 3.03 17.42 -1.14
N SER A 176 3.84 18.08 -1.95
CA SER A 176 4.53 19.31 -1.56
C SER A 176 3.67 20.52 -1.85
N VAL A 177 3.60 21.46 -0.91
CA VAL A 177 2.95 22.74 -1.13
C VAL A 177 3.76 23.56 -2.12
N VAL A 178 3.10 24.03 -3.18
CA VAL A 178 3.71 24.86 -4.22
C VAL A 178 2.99 26.20 -4.34
N HIS A 179 3.74 27.24 -4.69
CA HIS A 179 3.15 28.56 -4.93
C HIS A 179 2.23 28.53 -6.15
N GLY A 180 0.99 28.99 -5.96
CA GLY A 180 0.02 29.23 -7.00
C GLY A 180 -0.06 30.72 -7.38
N ARG A 181 -1.06 31.11 -8.18
CA ARG A 181 -1.36 32.51 -8.54
C ARG A 181 -1.90 33.34 -7.37
N GLN A 182 -2.07 32.78 -6.19
CA GLN A 182 -2.55 33.42 -4.95
C GLN A 182 -3.93 34.13 -5.08
N ILE A 183 -4.73 33.76 -6.08
CA ILE A 183 -6.06 34.36 -6.31
C ILE A 183 -6.98 34.18 -5.11
N GLY A 184 -6.92 33.00 -4.44
CA GLY A 184 -7.68 32.76 -3.22
C GLY A 184 -7.38 33.77 -2.10
N ARG A 185 -6.13 34.25 -2.00
CA ARG A 185 -5.74 35.25 -1.01
C ARG A 185 -6.44 36.59 -1.26
N THR A 186 -6.60 37.00 -2.53
CA THR A 186 -7.32 38.25 -2.89
C THR A 186 -8.81 38.16 -2.64
N LEU A 187 -9.36 36.92 -2.62
CA LEU A 187 -10.78 36.66 -2.33
C LEU A 187 -11.03 36.31 -0.85
N GLY A 188 -10.04 36.47 0.02
CA GLY A 188 -10.17 36.13 1.46
C GLY A 188 -10.19 34.62 1.77
N ILE A 189 -9.96 33.77 0.80
CA ILE A 189 -9.93 32.31 0.94
C ILE A 189 -8.55 31.79 0.52
N PRO A 190 -7.54 31.87 1.40
CA PRO A 190 -6.20 31.37 1.07
C PRO A 190 -6.22 29.87 0.80
N THR A 191 -5.59 29.46 -0.29
CA THR A 191 -5.52 28.07 -0.74
C THR A 191 -4.09 27.59 -0.79
N ALA A 192 -3.85 26.32 -0.40
CA ALA A 192 -2.61 25.63 -0.64
C ALA A 192 -2.74 24.79 -1.92
N ASN A 193 -1.77 24.90 -2.83
CA ASN A 193 -1.70 24.02 -3.98
C ASN A 193 -0.73 22.89 -3.70
N LEU A 194 -1.14 21.66 -3.94
CA LEU A 194 -0.29 20.50 -3.77
C LEU A 194 0.26 20.02 -5.13
N ARG A 195 1.56 19.80 -5.17
CA ARG A 195 2.18 19.00 -6.22
C ARG A 195 2.26 17.56 -5.70
N LEU A 196 1.57 16.67 -6.37
CA LEU A 196 1.60 15.24 -6.07
C LEU A 196 2.79 14.59 -6.79
N PRO A 197 3.35 13.51 -6.21
CA PRO A 197 4.29 12.64 -6.91
C PRO A 197 3.69 12.09 -8.21
N GLU A 198 4.57 11.78 -9.17
CA GLU A 198 4.16 11.12 -10.40
C GLU A 198 3.60 9.72 -10.12
N ARG A 199 2.71 9.25 -11.01
CA ARG A 199 2.13 7.90 -10.99
C ARG A 199 1.23 7.58 -9.80
N LEU A 200 0.73 8.58 -9.08
CA LEU A 200 -0.37 8.36 -8.15
C LEU A 200 -1.71 8.40 -8.89
N VAL A 201 -2.63 7.54 -8.45
CA VAL A 201 -4.04 7.64 -8.85
C VAL A 201 -4.58 8.98 -8.39
N ILE A 202 -4.98 9.80 -9.35
CA ILE A 202 -5.66 11.06 -9.06
C ILE A 202 -7.17 10.80 -9.13
N PRO A 203 -7.91 11.07 -8.06
CA PRO A 203 -9.37 10.95 -8.09
C PRO A 203 -9.97 11.79 -9.21
N ARG A 204 -11.14 11.38 -9.73
CA ARG A 204 -11.89 12.16 -10.72
C ARG A 204 -11.94 13.63 -10.31
N PHE A 205 -11.86 14.52 -11.30
CA PHE A 205 -11.98 15.96 -11.06
C PHE A 205 -13.29 16.29 -10.32
N GLY A 206 -13.17 17.05 -9.25
CA GLY A 206 -14.28 17.37 -8.38
C GLY A 206 -13.84 18.02 -7.08
N VAL A 207 -14.81 18.25 -6.21
CA VAL A 207 -14.62 18.85 -4.89
C VAL A 207 -14.85 17.78 -3.83
N TYR A 208 -13.90 17.64 -2.94
CA TYR A 208 -13.88 16.58 -1.91
C TYR A 208 -13.75 17.18 -0.52
N ALA A 209 -14.61 16.74 0.40
CA ALA A 209 -14.40 16.95 1.82
C ALA A 209 -13.23 16.06 2.29
N CYS A 210 -12.28 16.64 3.01
CA CYS A 210 -11.11 15.92 3.46
C CYS A 210 -10.60 16.41 4.82
N ARG A 211 -9.55 15.77 5.31
CA ARG A 211 -8.71 16.26 6.40
C ARG A 211 -7.34 16.58 5.85
N ALA A 212 -6.87 17.80 6.04
CA ALA A 212 -5.53 18.22 5.65
C ALA A 212 -4.64 18.23 6.89
N THR A 213 -3.50 17.54 6.81
CA THR A 213 -2.48 17.56 7.88
C THR A 213 -1.27 18.35 7.39
N ALA A 214 -0.91 19.39 8.13
CA ALA A 214 0.29 20.19 7.89
C ALA A 214 0.96 20.50 9.23
N ASP A 215 2.28 20.42 9.30
CA ASP A 215 3.09 20.67 10.50
C ASP A 215 2.57 19.92 11.75
N GLY A 216 2.15 18.67 11.56
CA GLY A 216 1.64 17.79 12.61
C GLY A 216 0.22 18.13 13.12
N LYS A 217 -0.45 19.12 12.52
CA LYS A 217 -1.83 19.49 12.86
C LYS A 217 -2.79 19.09 11.76
N THR A 218 -3.97 18.59 12.13
CA THR A 218 -5.01 18.15 11.20
C THR A 218 -6.20 19.10 11.26
N TYR A 219 -6.68 19.48 10.09
CA TYR A 219 -7.79 20.42 9.89
C TYR A 219 -8.87 19.80 8.99
N PRO A 220 -10.17 20.07 9.23
CA PRO A 220 -11.17 19.85 8.20
C PRO A 220 -10.89 20.76 7.01
N ALA A 221 -10.99 20.22 5.79
CA ALA A 221 -10.65 20.93 4.58
C ALA A 221 -11.54 20.53 3.40
N VAL A 222 -11.53 21.38 2.38
CA VAL A 222 -12.13 21.08 1.07
C VAL A 222 -11.02 21.12 0.03
N THR A 223 -10.93 20.05 -0.75
CA THR A 223 -9.94 19.93 -1.83
C THR A 223 -10.62 19.93 -3.17
N ASN A 224 -10.18 20.80 -4.06
CA ASN A 224 -10.53 20.74 -5.47
C ASN A 224 -9.47 19.95 -6.23
N VAL A 225 -9.87 18.84 -6.84
CA VAL A 225 -9.04 18.06 -7.76
C VAL A 225 -9.43 18.47 -9.18
N GLY A 226 -8.48 18.97 -9.94
CA GLY A 226 -8.77 19.44 -11.30
C GLY A 226 -7.59 20.12 -11.97
N THR A 227 -7.75 20.41 -13.26
CA THR A 227 -6.83 21.29 -14.00
C THR A 227 -7.01 22.73 -13.53
N ARG A 228 -5.93 23.47 -13.47
CA ARG A 228 -6.01 24.93 -13.22
C ARG A 228 -6.84 25.56 -14.34
N PRO A 229 -7.88 26.38 -14.05
CA PRO A 229 -8.52 27.16 -15.08
C PRO A 229 -7.45 28.02 -15.75
N SER A 230 -7.24 27.84 -17.05
CA SER A 230 -6.53 28.83 -17.87
C SER A 230 -7.37 30.08 -17.80
N ALA A 231 -6.82 31.17 -17.27
CA ALA A 231 -7.51 32.47 -17.40
C ALA A 231 -7.63 32.77 -18.90
N ILE A 232 -8.84 32.64 -19.43
CA ILE A 232 -9.16 33.21 -20.72
C ILE A 232 -9.14 34.73 -20.46
N ILE A 233 -8.13 35.42 -21.01
CA ILE A 233 -8.05 36.86 -21.07
C ILE A 233 -8.96 37.33 -22.20
#